data_62121b0980a08f25f3939da7d5860b12
#
_entry.id   62121b0980a08f25f3939da7d5860b12
#
_cell.length_a   1.000
_cell.length_b   1.000
_cell.length_c   1.000
_cell.angle_alpha   90.00
_cell.angle_beta   90.00
_cell.angle_gamma   90.00
#
_symmetry.space_group_name_H-M   'P 1'
#
loop_
_entity.id
_entity.type
_entity.pdbx_description
1 polymer ?
#
loop_
_entity_poly.entity_id
_entity_poly.type
_entity_poly.pdbx_seq_one_letter_code
_entity_poly.pdbx_strand_id
1 'polypeptide(L)' 'MYKRIRDLREDKDLTQDELVQILGMHKTTYTNYEQGKRELPFALAIRLAEFYNVSLDYIAGLTNEPIPLDQHKK' A
#
# COMPACT_ATOMS: atom_id res chain seq x y z
N MET A 1 8.03 8.75 2.88
CA MET A 1 8.05 7.47 3.59
C MET A 1 6.67 6.86 3.65
N TYR A 2 6.56 5.59 3.36
CA TYR A 2 5.25 4.95 3.21
C TYR A 2 5.02 3.91 4.29
N LYS A 3 5.17 4.34 5.52
CA LYS A 3 4.99 3.48 6.68
C LYS A 3 3.62 2.82 6.69
N ARG A 4 2.61 3.51 6.14
CA ARG A 4 1.24 3.04 6.16
C ARG A 4 1.08 1.74 5.39
N ILE A 5 1.86 1.52 4.31
CA ILE A 5 1.72 0.27 3.56
C ILE A 5 2.21 -0.93 4.35
N ARG A 6 3.19 -0.74 5.20
CA ARG A 6 3.62 -1.81 6.09
C ARG A 6 2.55 -2.13 7.12
N ASP A 7 1.96 -1.10 7.70
CA ASP A 7 0.90 -1.29 8.68
C ASP A 7 -0.29 -2.03 8.07
N LEU A 8 -0.66 -1.67 6.84
CA LEU A 8 -1.77 -2.33 6.16
C LEU A 8 -1.45 -3.80 5.88
N ARG A 9 -0.21 -4.08 5.49
CA ARG A 9 0.20 -5.45 5.25
C ARG A 9 0.12 -6.29 6.53
N GLU A 10 0.63 -5.74 7.61
CA GLU A 10 0.62 -6.45 8.89
C GLU A 10 -0.78 -6.64 9.43
N ASP A 11 -1.67 -5.68 9.19
CA ASP A 11 -3.06 -5.80 9.61
C ASP A 11 -3.76 -6.98 8.93
N LYS A 12 -3.31 -7.35 7.74
CA LYS A 12 -3.87 -8.50 7.03
C LYS A 12 -3.08 -9.77 7.28
N ASP A 13 -2.14 -9.73 8.20
CA ASP A 13 -1.30 -10.88 8.55
C ASP A 13 -0.54 -11.44 7.35
N LEU A 14 -0.11 -10.54 6.48
CA LEU A 14 0.66 -10.93 5.29
C LEU A 14 2.14 -10.70 5.52
N THR A 15 2.95 -11.68 5.13
CA THR A 15 4.38 -11.47 5.05
C THR A 15 4.71 -10.70 3.77
N GLN A 16 5.92 -10.13 3.71
CA GLN A 16 6.35 -9.48 2.48
C GLN A 16 6.37 -10.50 1.33
N ASP A 17 6.81 -11.72 1.60
CA ASP A 17 6.85 -12.76 0.56
C ASP A 17 5.46 -13.03 -0.01
N GLU A 18 4.47 -13.12 0.86
CA GLU A 18 3.11 -13.38 0.40
C GLU A 18 2.56 -12.23 -0.42
N LEU A 19 2.81 -11.00 0.04
CA LEU A 19 2.29 -9.85 -0.67
C LEU A 19 2.94 -9.68 -2.04
N VAL A 20 4.26 -9.86 -2.14
CA VAL A 20 4.91 -9.69 -3.44
C VAL A 20 4.48 -10.74 -4.44
N GLN A 21 4.11 -11.93 -3.98
CA GLN A 21 3.55 -12.92 -4.89
C GLN A 21 2.20 -12.46 -5.43
N ILE A 22 1.38 -11.87 -4.58
CA ILE A 22 0.09 -11.33 -5.03
C ILE A 22 0.31 -10.21 -6.02
N LEU A 23 1.28 -9.33 -5.75
CA LEU A 23 1.55 -8.18 -6.59
C LEU A 23 2.35 -8.52 -7.85
N GLY A 24 3.01 -9.67 -7.86
CA GLY A 24 3.82 -10.07 -9.01
C GLY A 24 5.09 -9.27 -9.14
N MET A 25 5.76 -8.97 -8.04
CA MET A 25 6.98 -8.17 -8.08
C MET A 25 8.05 -8.79 -7.20
N HIS A 26 9.27 -8.27 -7.31
CA HIS A 26 10.40 -8.76 -6.52
C HIS A 26 10.31 -8.23 -5.09
N LYS A 27 10.68 -9.11 -4.14
CA LYS A 27 10.64 -8.74 -2.73
C LYS A 27 11.56 -7.56 -2.42
N THR A 28 12.77 -7.57 -2.98
CA THR A 28 13.72 -6.49 -2.72
C THR A 28 13.16 -5.14 -3.14
N THR A 29 12.53 -5.10 -4.30
CA THR A 29 11.92 -3.86 -4.80
C THR A 29 10.84 -3.38 -3.85
N TYR A 30 9.95 -4.27 -3.44
CA TYR A 30 8.88 -3.89 -2.52
C TYR A 30 9.42 -3.45 -1.17
N THR A 31 10.42 -4.17 -0.65
CA THR A 31 11.01 -3.85 0.64
C THR A 31 11.57 -2.42 0.65
N ASN A 32 12.18 -2.00 -0.46
CA ASN A 32 12.70 -0.64 -0.56
C ASN A 32 11.60 0.39 -0.41
N TYR A 33 10.41 0.10 -0.89
CA TYR A 33 9.28 1.03 -0.72
C TYR A 33 8.85 1.10 0.74
N GLU A 34 8.74 -0.05 1.40
CA GLU A 34 8.34 -0.04 2.81
C GLU A 34 9.34 0.68 3.68
N GLN A 35 10.62 0.57 3.35
CA GLN A 35 11.69 1.18 4.15
C GLN A 35 11.92 2.64 3.79
N GLY A 36 11.23 3.14 2.78
CA GLY A 36 11.39 4.52 2.37
C GLY A 36 12.67 4.80 1.59
N LYS A 37 13.34 3.75 1.10
CA LYS A 37 14.53 3.91 0.30
C LYS A 37 14.24 4.34 -1.12
N ARG A 38 13.03 4.10 -1.58
CA ARG A 38 12.58 4.47 -2.90
C ARG A 38 11.17 5.01 -2.83
N GLU A 39 10.86 5.95 -3.73
CA GLU A 39 9.52 6.50 -3.85
C GLU A 39 8.57 5.43 -4.34
N LEU A 40 7.40 5.37 -3.75
CA LEU A 40 6.36 4.43 -4.18
C LEU A 40 5.77 4.91 -5.50
N PRO A 41 5.87 4.09 -6.56
CA PRO A 41 5.29 4.51 -7.84
C PRO A 41 3.78 4.69 -7.72
N PHE A 42 3.26 5.67 -8.43
CA PHE A 42 1.84 5.97 -8.35
C PHE A 42 0.98 4.77 -8.77
N ALA A 43 1.39 4.06 -9.82
CA ALA A 43 0.64 2.90 -10.28
C ALA A 43 0.58 1.82 -9.19
N LEU A 44 1.68 1.61 -8.46
CA LEU A 44 1.67 0.64 -7.38
C LEU A 44 0.81 1.11 -6.22
N ALA A 45 0.85 2.41 -5.93
CA ALA A 45 0.00 2.96 -4.88
C ALA A 45 -1.48 2.72 -5.18
N ILE A 46 -1.88 2.86 -6.43
CA ILE A 46 -3.26 2.58 -6.83
C ILE A 46 -3.58 1.10 -6.59
N ARG A 47 -2.68 0.21 -6.99
CA ARG A 47 -2.92 -1.22 -6.78
C ARG A 47 -3.05 -1.56 -5.31
N LEU A 48 -2.22 -0.95 -4.48
CA LEU A 48 -2.30 -1.20 -3.04
C LEU A 48 -3.58 -0.63 -2.45
N ALA A 49 -3.99 0.54 -2.90
CA ALA A 49 -5.24 1.12 -2.43
C ALA A 49 -6.42 0.22 -2.77
N GLU A 50 -6.42 -0.33 -3.97
CA GLU A 50 -7.49 -1.25 -4.38
C GLU A 50 -7.42 -2.56 -3.60
N PHE A 51 -6.22 -3.08 -3.42
CA PHE A 51 -6.05 -4.34 -2.70
C PHE A 51 -6.50 -4.23 -1.25
N TYR A 52 -6.12 -3.14 -0.58
CA TYR A 52 -6.48 -2.94 0.82
C TYR A 52 -7.83 -2.25 0.97
N ASN A 53 -8.43 -1.80 -0.13
CA ASN A 53 -9.72 -1.11 -0.11
C ASN A 53 -9.65 0.16 0.75
N VAL A 54 -8.62 0.94 0.52
CA VAL A 54 -8.45 2.23 1.19
C VAL A 54 -8.16 3.30 0.14
N SER A 55 -8.25 4.56 0.56
CA SER A 55 -7.99 5.67 -0.36
C SER A 55 -6.49 5.85 -0.59
N LEU A 56 -6.16 6.50 -1.70
CA LEU A 56 -4.78 6.90 -1.95
C LEU A 56 -4.30 7.90 -0.90
N ASP A 57 -5.20 8.78 -0.46
CA ASP A 57 -4.86 9.75 0.59
C ASP A 57 -4.41 9.05 1.85
N TYR A 58 -5.07 7.95 2.20
CA TYR A 58 -4.69 7.19 3.38
C TYR A 58 -3.29 6.59 3.22
N ILE A 59 -3.02 6.03 2.05
CA ILE A 59 -1.70 5.44 1.78
C ILE A 59 -0.62 6.51 1.84
N ALA A 60 -0.91 7.69 1.32
CA ALA A 60 0.04 8.80 1.31
C ALA A 60 0.18 9.47 2.67
N GLY A 61 -0.67 9.13 3.64
CA GLY A 61 -0.61 9.74 4.95
C GLY A 61 -1.27 11.09 5.06
N LEU A 62 -2.07 11.46 4.06
CA LEU A 62 -2.75 12.75 4.05
C LEU A 62 -4.04 12.74 4.88
N THR A 63 -4.51 11.56 5.23
CA THR A 63 -5.68 11.40 6.08
C THR A 63 -5.47 10.21 6.98
N ASN A 64 -6.15 10.20 8.13
CA ASN A 64 -6.11 9.05 9.03
C ASN A 64 -7.32 8.14 8.86
N GLU A 65 -8.18 8.44 7.91
CA GLU A 65 -9.38 7.64 7.67
C GLU A 65 -9.17 6.77 6.44
N PRO A 66 -9.17 5.44 6.61
CA PRO A 66 -8.96 4.52 5.48
C PRO A 66 -10.24 4.31 4.69
N ILE A 67 -10.77 5.38 4.14
CA ILE A 67 -12.02 5.33 3.39
C ILE A 67 -11.74 4.71 2.02
N PRO A 68 -12.51 3.68 1.60
CA PRO A 68 -12.32 3.08 0.29
C PRO A 68 -12.54 4.07 -0.83
N LEU A 69 -11.86 3.82 -1.96
CA LEU A 69 -11.92 4.73 -3.10
C LEU A 69 -13.33 4.96 -3.60
N ASP A 70 -14.13 3.92 -3.67
CA ASP A 70 -15.47 4.04 -4.22
C ASP A 70 -16.45 4.74 -3.29
N GLN A 71 -16.08 4.98 -2.06
CA GLN A 71 -16.93 5.73 -1.14
C GLN A 71 -16.79 7.23 -1.32
N HIS A 72 -15.87 7.69 -2.14
CA HIS A 72 -15.74 9.09 -2.46
C HIS A 72 -16.68 9.54 -3.57
N LYS A 73 -17.41 8.61 -4.14
CA LYS A 73 -18.37 8.94 -5.20
C LYS A 73 -19.61 9.56 -4.60
N LYS A 74 -20.16 10.46 -5.33
CA LYS A 74 -21.39 11.12 -4.89
C LYS A 74 -22.50 10.97 -5.89
#